data_8e10e54f14616ddee4d30a34eaa8ce52
#
_entry.id   8e10e54f14616ddee4d30a34eaa8ce52
#
_cell.length_a   1.000
_cell.length_b   1.000
_cell.length_c   1.000
_cell.angle_alpha   90.00
_cell.angle_beta   90.00
_cell.angle_gamma   90.00
#
_symmetry.space_group_name_H-M   'P 1'
#
loop_
_entity.id
_entity.type
_entity.pdbx_description
1 polymer ?
#
loop_
_entity_poly.entity_id
_entity_poly.type
_entity_poly.pdbx_seq_one_letter_code
_entity_poly.pdbx_strand_id
1 'polypeptide(L)'
;MRKTTRRKYSLWLYYVLSVAILLGALLSVTWYVADRFRNFFVDQQRIALEVHARTIALDIQENGFPLSGMAEICNASKQTDKTLRLTLINTGGVVLCDSAANPLEMENHGTRPEVLTAYAGKTGTGIRFSSTVHASLLYVAVPLNTRDGTWVVRAARSLTAIDELLREVFQKLFAVSVLLVLAVFLVSFYLFRKINPPLYEIRQGAERFARGEFDRKLPDYQVKEISELANAMNQMAVKLDSLENLRREFVANVSHELKTPVTTIKGFAETLLEGAKDDPADLERFLGIVSRQADRLTDIIDDLLTLSRLESAPLSEVLALDWHDLCEILELCKEACQSRADNKAIILRVDCRSPVRVHVDHSLLMQATVNLIDNAIKYSPEKTMVKVVARVDASYVYIDVNDEGPGIMDVHIPRLFERFYRADKARSRKLGGTGLGLAIVKHIANVHQGEVVVTSRVGHGSTFTILLPK
;
A
#
# COMPACT_ATOMS: atom_id res chain seq x y z
N MET A 1 -23.49 13.54 10.43
CA MET A 1 -22.64 12.65 9.60
C MET A 1 -22.76 11.21 10.12
N ARG A 2 -23.48 10.34 9.40
CA ARG A 2 -23.60 8.89 9.73
C ARG A 2 -22.26 8.22 9.45
N LYS A 3 -21.53 7.78 10.49
CA LYS A 3 -20.40 6.87 10.36
C LYS A 3 -20.92 5.52 9.84
N THR A 4 -20.79 5.27 8.56
CA THR A 4 -20.93 3.93 7.99
C THR A 4 -19.80 3.07 8.53
N THR A 5 -20.06 2.32 9.59
CA THR A 5 -19.18 1.25 10.08
C THR A 5 -19.12 0.17 9.01
N ARG A 6 -18.17 0.25 8.08
CA ARG A 6 -17.83 -0.86 7.19
C ARG A 6 -17.41 -2.03 8.08
N ARG A 7 -18.21 -3.10 8.09
CA ARG A 7 -17.84 -4.37 8.73
C ARG A 7 -16.50 -4.83 8.15
N LYS A 8 -15.47 -4.85 8.97
CA LYS A 8 -14.15 -5.36 8.58
C LYS A 8 -14.22 -6.88 8.62
N TYR A 9 -14.22 -7.51 7.46
CA TYR A 9 -14.16 -8.97 7.36
C TYR A 9 -12.70 -9.42 7.55
N SER A 10 -12.52 -10.54 8.26
CA SER A 10 -11.22 -11.17 8.41
C SER A 10 -10.73 -11.72 7.07
N LEU A 11 -9.43 -11.61 6.77
CA LEU A 11 -8.79 -12.23 5.60
C LEU A 11 -9.12 -13.73 5.48
N TRP A 12 -9.32 -14.40 6.61
CA TRP A 12 -9.75 -15.79 6.67
C TRP A 12 -11.11 -16.05 5.98
N LEU A 13 -12.06 -15.12 6.10
CA LEU A 13 -13.38 -15.25 5.46
C LEU A 13 -13.25 -15.21 3.92
N TYR A 14 -12.41 -14.31 3.38
CA TYR A 14 -12.15 -14.25 1.94
C TYR A 14 -11.47 -15.51 1.44
N TYR A 15 -10.57 -16.08 2.23
CA TYR A 15 -9.91 -17.33 1.92
C TYR A 15 -10.92 -18.50 1.85
N VAL A 16 -11.76 -18.68 2.87
CA VAL A 16 -12.79 -19.72 2.87
C VAL A 16 -13.78 -19.56 1.71
N LEU A 17 -14.18 -18.33 1.42
CA LEU A 17 -15.08 -18.00 0.31
C LEU A 17 -14.46 -18.35 -1.05
N SER A 18 -13.18 -18.02 -1.26
CA SER A 18 -12.48 -18.33 -2.53
C SER A 18 -12.35 -19.83 -2.77
N VAL A 19 -12.05 -20.61 -1.73
CA VAL A 19 -12.00 -22.08 -1.81
C VAL A 19 -13.40 -22.67 -2.09
N ALA A 20 -14.44 -22.15 -1.43
CA ALA A 20 -15.81 -22.59 -1.66
C ALA A 20 -16.30 -22.29 -3.09
N ILE A 21 -15.97 -21.12 -3.63
CA ILE A 21 -16.29 -20.75 -5.02
C ILE A 21 -15.55 -21.67 -6.01
N LEU A 22 -14.26 -21.94 -5.77
CA LEU A 22 -13.48 -22.84 -6.62
C LEU A 22 -14.06 -24.25 -6.64
N LEU A 23 -14.44 -24.77 -5.47
CA LEU A 23 -15.07 -26.07 -5.34
C LEU A 23 -16.41 -26.10 -6.08
N GLY A 24 -17.25 -25.11 -5.88
CA GLY A 24 -18.54 -24.99 -6.56
C GLY A 24 -18.42 -24.92 -8.07
N ALA A 25 -17.45 -24.14 -8.58
CA ALA A 25 -17.18 -24.04 -10.01
C ALA A 25 -16.71 -25.38 -10.58
N LEU A 26 -15.78 -26.07 -9.91
CA LEU A 26 -15.25 -27.35 -10.35
C LEU A 26 -16.34 -28.45 -10.39
N LEU A 27 -17.17 -28.52 -9.37
CA LEU A 27 -18.31 -29.47 -9.33
C LEU A 27 -19.33 -29.16 -10.42
N SER A 28 -19.63 -27.89 -10.67
CA SER A 28 -20.55 -27.47 -11.73
C SER A 28 -20.03 -27.83 -13.12
N VAL A 29 -18.74 -27.61 -13.38
CA VAL A 29 -18.11 -27.99 -14.66
C VAL A 29 -18.12 -29.51 -14.83
N THR A 30 -17.76 -30.26 -13.79
CA THR A 30 -17.78 -31.72 -13.83
C THR A 30 -19.17 -32.26 -14.14
N TRP A 31 -20.21 -31.73 -13.47
CA TRP A 31 -21.60 -32.10 -13.74
C TRP A 31 -22.02 -31.75 -15.17
N TYR A 32 -21.72 -30.55 -15.65
CA TYR A 32 -22.06 -30.09 -16.99
C TYR A 32 -21.40 -30.96 -18.07
N VAL A 33 -20.13 -31.25 -17.93
CA VAL A 33 -19.39 -32.14 -18.85
C VAL A 33 -20.03 -33.52 -18.87
N ALA A 34 -20.39 -34.03 -17.70
CA ALA A 34 -21.10 -35.29 -17.53
C ALA A 34 -22.40 -35.37 -18.32
N ASP A 35 -23.25 -34.41 -18.09
CA ASP A 35 -24.57 -34.38 -18.74
C ASP A 35 -24.40 -34.27 -20.26
N ARG A 36 -23.50 -33.43 -20.74
CA ARG A 36 -23.21 -33.28 -22.18
C ARG A 36 -22.68 -34.56 -22.82
N PHE A 37 -21.77 -35.23 -22.12
CA PHE A 37 -21.21 -36.49 -22.63
C PHE A 37 -22.26 -37.59 -22.72
N ARG A 38 -23.08 -37.72 -21.67
CA ARG A 38 -24.19 -38.69 -21.65
C ARG A 38 -25.15 -38.43 -22.82
N ASN A 39 -25.58 -37.18 -23.01
CA ASN A 39 -26.51 -36.83 -24.08
C ASN A 39 -25.91 -37.11 -25.46
N PHE A 40 -24.63 -36.79 -25.66
CA PHE A 40 -23.90 -37.06 -26.91
C PHE A 40 -23.88 -38.57 -27.21
N PHE A 41 -23.54 -39.42 -26.25
CA PHE A 41 -23.52 -40.88 -26.46
C PHE A 41 -24.91 -41.45 -26.72
N VAL A 42 -25.94 -40.99 -26.02
CA VAL A 42 -27.33 -41.40 -26.26
C VAL A 42 -27.76 -41.02 -27.69
N ASP A 43 -27.46 -39.83 -28.16
CA ASP A 43 -27.75 -39.39 -29.53
C ASP A 43 -27.01 -40.20 -30.60
N GLN A 44 -25.73 -40.54 -30.37
CA GLN A 44 -24.96 -41.40 -31.26
C GLN A 44 -25.60 -42.81 -31.35
N GLN A 45 -26.00 -43.38 -30.22
CA GLN A 45 -26.69 -44.69 -30.17
C GLN A 45 -28.05 -44.62 -30.85
N ARG A 46 -28.79 -43.53 -30.71
CA ARG A 46 -30.08 -43.30 -31.39
C ARG A 46 -29.91 -43.34 -32.91
N ILE A 47 -28.93 -42.61 -33.45
CA ILE A 47 -28.66 -42.57 -34.88
C ILE A 47 -28.24 -43.97 -35.38
N ALA A 48 -27.37 -44.68 -34.66
CA ALA A 48 -26.97 -46.02 -35.06
C ALA A 48 -28.15 -47.02 -35.05
N LEU A 49 -29.02 -46.96 -34.01
CA LEU A 49 -30.23 -47.80 -33.96
C LEU A 49 -31.22 -47.48 -35.05
N GLU A 50 -31.40 -46.20 -35.40
CA GLU A 50 -32.27 -45.78 -36.51
C GLU A 50 -31.77 -46.35 -37.84
N VAL A 51 -30.48 -46.23 -38.14
CA VAL A 51 -29.88 -46.78 -39.35
C VAL A 51 -30.12 -48.29 -39.41
N HIS A 52 -29.83 -49.03 -38.32
CA HIS A 52 -30.09 -50.48 -38.28
C HIS A 52 -31.56 -50.84 -38.49
N ALA A 53 -32.47 -50.17 -37.79
CA ALA A 53 -33.91 -50.44 -37.91
C ALA A 53 -34.43 -50.14 -39.34
N ARG A 54 -33.94 -49.05 -39.98
CA ARG A 54 -34.28 -48.69 -41.36
C ARG A 54 -33.76 -49.71 -42.36
N THR A 55 -32.48 -50.13 -42.22
CA THR A 55 -31.88 -51.13 -43.07
C THR A 55 -32.71 -52.43 -43.05
N ILE A 56 -33.10 -52.90 -41.86
CA ILE A 56 -33.92 -54.10 -41.67
C ILE A 56 -35.33 -53.85 -42.27
N ALA A 57 -35.92 -52.71 -42.05
CA ALA A 57 -37.24 -52.39 -42.62
C ALA A 57 -37.21 -52.38 -44.16
N LEU A 58 -36.15 -51.85 -44.79
CA LEU A 58 -35.96 -51.85 -46.27
C LEU A 58 -35.73 -53.29 -46.77
N ASP A 59 -34.93 -54.08 -46.09
CA ASP A 59 -34.65 -55.48 -46.48
C ASP A 59 -35.94 -56.34 -46.44
N ILE A 60 -36.78 -56.17 -45.42
CA ILE A 60 -38.08 -56.80 -45.33
C ILE A 60 -39.03 -56.35 -46.47
N GLN A 61 -38.96 -55.05 -46.81
CA GLN A 61 -39.85 -54.47 -47.84
C GLN A 61 -39.47 -54.95 -49.25
N GLU A 62 -38.15 -55.06 -49.55
CA GLU A 62 -37.66 -55.47 -50.87
C GLU A 62 -37.77 -56.95 -51.12
N ASN A 63 -37.44 -57.78 -50.13
CA ASN A 63 -37.34 -59.24 -50.30
C ASN A 63 -38.66 -60.00 -49.97
N GLY A 64 -39.65 -59.32 -49.38
CA GLY A 64 -40.98 -59.89 -49.18
C GLY A 64 -41.02 -61.19 -48.38
N PHE A 65 -40.57 -61.13 -47.12
CA PHE A 65 -40.46 -62.34 -46.26
C PHE A 65 -41.83 -62.92 -45.86
N PRO A 66 -41.99 -64.24 -45.94
CA PRO A 66 -43.17 -64.91 -45.44
C PRO A 66 -43.17 -64.84 -43.87
N LEU A 67 -44.39 -64.88 -43.26
CA LEU A 67 -44.54 -64.85 -41.80
C LEU A 67 -43.70 -65.86 -41.05
N SER A 68 -43.42 -67.04 -41.66
CA SER A 68 -42.56 -68.10 -41.14
C SER A 68 -41.09 -67.75 -41.07
N GLY A 69 -40.58 -66.77 -41.86
CA GLY A 69 -39.18 -66.31 -41.85
C GLY A 69 -38.87 -65.18 -40.90
N MET A 70 -39.89 -64.53 -40.30
CA MET A 70 -39.66 -63.39 -39.40
C MET A 70 -38.85 -63.73 -38.15
N ALA A 71 -38.99 -64.91 -37.60
CA ALA A 71 -38.24 -65.39 -36.47
C ALA A 71 -36.72 -65.49 -36.80
N GLU A 72 -36.39 -65.86 -38.06
CA GLU A 72 -34.99 -65.92 -38.54
C GLU A 72 -34.34 -64.54 -38.60
N ILE A 73 -35.07 -63.49 -39.03
CA ILE A 73 -34.57 -62.12 -39.06
C ILE A 73 -34.22 -61.64 -37.68
N CYS A 74 -35.15 -61.82 -36.70
CA CYS A 74 -34.88 -61.45 -35.29
C CYS A 74 -33.70 -62.24 -34.72
N ASN A 75 -33.56 -63.53 -35.03
CA ASN A 75 -32.45 -64.37 -34.56
C ASN A 75 -31.12 -64.01 -35.30
N ALA A 76 -31.12 -63.71 -36.59
CA ALA A 76 -29.94 -63.29 -37.33
C ALA A 76 -29.38 -61.97 -36.80
N SER A 77 -30.27 -61.05 -36.50
CA SER A 77 -29.88 -59.75 -35.89
C SER A 77 -29.16 -59.96 -34.53
N LYS A 78 -29.62 -60.94 -33.71
CA LYS A 78 -28.96 -61.29 -32.43
C LYS A 78 -27.57 -61.95 -32.62
N GLN A 79 -27.41 -62.70 -33.71
CA GLN A 79 -26.09 -63.29 -34.02
C GLN A 79 -25.05 -62.26 -34.46
N THR A 80 -25.52 -61.21 -35.18
CA THR A 80 -24.66 -60.14 -35.69
C THR A 80 -24.26 -59.15 -34.61
N ASP A 81 -25.19 -58.76 -33.75
CA ASP A 81 -24.94 -57.88 -32.61
C ASP A 81 -25.75 -58.33 -31.36
N LYS A 82 -25.03 -58.98 -30.42
CA LYS A 82 -25.63 -59.49 -29.15
C LYS A 82 -26.24 -58.36 -28.29
N THR A 83 -25.85 -57.13 -28.48
CA THR A 83 -26.33 -55.96 -27.72
C THR A 83 -27.58 -55.35 -28.32
N LEU A 84 -27.89 -55.67 -29.58
CA LEU A 84 -29.03 -55.18 -30.31
C LEU A 84 -30.26 -56.08 -30.06
N ARG A 85 -31.35 -55.49 -29.57
CA ARG A 85 -32.69 -56.14 -29.51
C ARG A 85 -33.52 -55.63 -30.65
N LEU A 86 -34.02 -56.54 -31.47
CA LEU A 86 -34.93 -56.26 -32.55
C LEU A 86 -36.32 -56.81 -32.23
N THR A 87 -37.36 -56.02 -32.48
CA THR A 87 -38.76 -56.40 -32.28
C THR A 87 -39.55 -55.97 -33.51
N LEU A 88 -40.31 -56.84 -34.10
CA LEU A 88 -41.26 -56.57 -35.21
C LEU A 88 -42.69 -56.53 -34.65
N ILE A 89 -43.42 -55.47 -34.94
CA ILE A 89 -44.78 -55.23 -34.40
C ILE A 89 -45.75 -55.01 -35.53
N ASN A 90 -46.88 -55.67 -35.55
CA ASN A 90 -47.91 -55.52 -36.56
C ASN A 90 -48.81 -54.27 -36.32
N THR A 91 -49.78 -54.00 -37.21
CA THR A 91 -50.74 -52.89 -37.16
C THR A 91 -51.57 -52.82 -35.88
N GLY A 92 -51.81 -53.97 -35.24
CA GLY A 92 -52.56 -54.08 -33.97
C GLY A 92 -51.69 -53.98 -32.72
N GLY A 93 -50.41 -53.72 -32.85
CA GLY A 93 -49.48 -53.66 -31.69
C GLY A 93 -49.01 -55.02 -31.18
N VAL A 94 -49.34 -56.11 -31.86
CA VAL A 94 -48.89 -57.46 -31.48
C VAL A 94 -47.45 -57.68 -31.98
N VAL A 95 -46.63 -58.23 -31.11
CA VAL A 95 -45.24 -58.56 -31.43
C VAL A 95 -45.22 -59.83 -32.25
N LEU A 96 -44.64 -59.72 -33.49
CA LEU A 96 -44.51 -60.84 -34.37
C LEU A 96 -43.20 -61.61 -34.15
N CYS A 97 -42.14 -60.96 -33.88
CA CYS A 97 -40.87 -61.55 -33.43
C CYS A 97 -40.07 -60.58 -32.49
N ASP A 98 -39.26 -61.13 -31.61
CA ASP A 98 -38.35 -60.42 -30.75
C ASP A 98 -37.08 -61.25 -30.55
N SER A 99 -35.92 -60.56 -30.65
CA SER A 99 -34.59 -61.24 -30.52
C SER A 99 -34.21 -61.62 -29.11
N ALA A 100 -34.90 -61.13 -28.08
CA ALA A 100 -34.55 -61.30 -26.69
C ALA A 100 -35.58 -62.12 -25.87
N ALA A 101 -36.83 -62.17 -26.32
CA ALA A 101 -37.91 -62.80 -25.57
C ALA A 101 -38.89 -63.55 -26.48
N ASN A 102 -39.73 -64.43 -25.90
CA ASN A 102 -40.76 -65.15 -26.65
C ASN A 102 -41.93 -64.19 -26.98
N PRO A 103 -42.21 -63.92 -28.27
CA PRO A 103 -43.30 -63.03 -28.67
C PRO A 103 -44.67 -63.35 -28.08
N LEU A 104 -44.99 -64.65 -27.84
CA LEU A 104 -46.28 -65.13 -27.32
C LEU A 104 -46.51 -64.71 -25.86
N GLU A 105 -45.44 -64.37 -25.10
CA GLU A 105 -45.49 -63.97 -23.70
C GLU A 105 -45.42 -62.43 -23.54
N MET A 106 -45.39 -61.72 -24.66
CA MET A 106 -45.22 -60.25 -24.66
C MET A 106 -46.61 -59.56 -24.66
N GLU A 107 -46.68 -58.49 -23.86
CA GLU A 107 -47.82 -57.60 -23.88
C GLU A 107 -47.91 -56.84 -25.26
N ASN A 108 -49.11 -56.36 -25.52
CA ASN A 108 -49.33 -55.50 -26.71
C ASN A 108 -48.46 -54.20 -26.62
N HIS A 109 -47.74 -53.91 -27.67
CA HIS A 109 -46.79 -52.77 -27.74
C HIS A 109 -47.35 -51.55 -28.50
N GLY A 110 -48.58 -51.59 -28.97
CA GLY A 110 -49.20 -50.59 -29.81
C GLY A 110 -49.36 -49.20 -29.10
N THR A 111 -49.48 -49.19 -27.76
CA THR A 111 -49.63 -47.95 -27.00
C THR A 111 -48.31 -47.27 -26.61
N ARG A 112 -47.21 -47.85 -27.04
CA ARG A 112 -45.88 -47.30 -26.64
C ARG A 112 -45.53 -46.07 -27.49
N PRO A 113 -45.05 -44.96 -26.86
CA PRO A 113 -44.84 -43.67 -27.56
C PRO A 113 -43.99 -43.78 -28.80
N GLU A 114 -42.90 -44.57 -28.77
CA GLU A 114 -42.05 -44.81 -29.93
C GLU A 114 -42.77 -45.54 -31.05
N VAL A 115 -43.66 -46.48 -30.70
CA VAL A 115 -44.45 -47.27 -31.66
C VAL A 115 -45.57 -46.43 -32.28
N LEU A 116 -46.27 -45.66 -31.44
CA LEU A 116 -47.30 -44.71 -31.92
C LEU A 116 -46.74 -43.69 -32.92
N THR A 117 -45.55 -43.17 -32.64
CA THR A 117 -44.86 -42.25 -33.55
C THR A 117 -44.50 -42.94 -34.88
N ALA A 118 -44.09 -44.20 -34.81
CA ALA A 118 -43.79 -45.00 -36.02
C ALA A 118 -45.05 -45.30 -36.87
N TYR A 119 -46.20 -45.60 -36.22
CA TYR A 119 -47.47 -45.74 -36.95
C TYR A 119 -47.91 -44.46 -37.68
N ALA A 120 -47.53 -43.27 -37.15
CA ALA A 120 -47.76 -41.99 -37.81
C ALA A 120 -46.76 -41.70 -38.93
N GLY A 121 -45.95 -42.68 -39.34
CA GLY A 121 -44.96 -42.55 -40.45
C GLY A 121 -43.67 -41.85 -40.11
N LYS A 122 -43.38 -41.59 -38.80
CA LYS A 122 -42.16 -40.91 -38.36
C LYS A 122 -41.33 -41.86 -37.50
N THR A 123 -40.01 -41.63 -37.41
CA THR A 123 -39.17 -42.37 -36.48
C THR A 123 -39.51 -41.97 -35.04
N GLY A 124 -39.96 -42.97 -34.25
CA GLY A 124 -40.22 -42.82 -32.81
C GLY A 124 -39.00 -43.20 -31.97
N THR A 125 -38.75 -42.48 -30.88
CA THR A 125 -37.66 -42.77 -29.95
C THR A 125 -38.15 -42.74 -28.50
N GLY A 126 -37.57 -43.56 -27.65
CA GLY A 126 -37.91 -43.56 -26.23
C GLY A 126 -36.82 -44.24 -25.38
N ILE A 127 -36.63 -43.74 -24.14
CA ILE A 127 -35.78 -44.38 -23.16
C ILE A 127 -36.70 -44.92 -22.06
N ARG A 128 -36.58 -46.22 -21.78
CA ARG A 128 -37.44 -46.86 -20.78
C ARG A 128 -36.76 -48.06 -20.15
N PHE A 129 -37.10 -48.34 -18.91
CA PHE A 129 -36.72 -49.58 -18.24
C PHE A 129 -37.50 -50.78 -18.83
N SER A 130 -36.77 -51.82 -19.25
CA SER A 130 -37.34 -53.07 -19.76
C SER A 130 -37.44 -54.08 -18.63
N SER A 131 -38.64 -54.49 -18.30
CA SER A 131 -38.90 -55.61 -17.36
C SER A 131 -38.35 -56.95 -17.85
N THR A 132 -38.24 -57.12 -19.15
CA THR A 132 -37.75 -58.35 -19.79
C THR A 132 -36.24 -58.52 -19.69
N VAL A 133 -35.50 -57.41 -19.80
CA VAL A 133 -34.00 -57.41 -19.81
C VAL A 133 -33.43 -56.84 -18.52
N HIS A 134 -34.30 -56.34 -17.62
CA HIS A 134 -33.95 -55.68 -16.36
C HIS A 134 -32.90 -54.53 -16.53
N ALA A 135 -33.04 -53.78 -17.63
CA ALA A 135 -32.15 -52.68 -17.97
C ALA A 135 -32.86 -51.47 -18.62
N SER A 136 -32.32 -50.29 -18.50
CA SER A 136 -32.75 -49.12 -19.26
C SER A 136 -32.33 -49.27 -20.71
N LEU A 137 -33.31 -49.33 -21.61
CA LEU A 137 -33.08 -49.45 -23.06
C LEU A 137 -33.44 -48.15 -23.77
N LEU A 138 -32.62 -47.79 -24.74
CA LEU A 138 -32.92 -46.82 -25.78
C LEU A 138 -33.67 -47.56 -26.89
N TYR A 139 -34.88 -47.17 -27.17
CA TYR A 139 -35.74 -47.72 -28.24
C TYR A 139 -35.78 -46.75 -29.42
N VAL A 140 -35.64 -47.27 -30.63
CA VAL A 140 -35.92 -46.57 -31.89
C VAL A 140 -36.87 -47.40 -32.72
N ALA A 141 -37.98 -46.83 -33.12
CA ALA A 141 -39.03 -47.48 -33.89
C ALA A 141 -39.17 -46.78 -35.24
N VAL A 142 -39.12 -47.52 -36.32
CA VAL A 142 -39.30 -47.01 -37.70
C VAL A 142 -40.52 -47.69 -38.35
N PRO A 143 -41.25 -46.97 -39.18
CA PRO A 143 -42.38 -47.53 -39.92
C PRO A 143 -41.90 -48.53 -41.01
N LEU A 144 -42.61 -49.60 -41.18
CA LEU A 144 -42.49 -50.59 -42.26
C LEU A 144 -43.82 -50.68 -43.00
N ASN A 145 -43.89 -50.17 -44.23
CA ASN A 145 -45.10 -50.23 -45.02
C ASN A 145 -45.24 -51.58 -45.68
N THR A 146 -46.29 -52.32 -45.36
CA THR A 146 -46.63 -53.64 -45.89
C THR A 146 -48.00 -53.58 -46.58
N ARG A 147 -48.37 -54.64 -47.28
CA ARG A 147 -49.70 -54.73 -47.93
C ARG A 147 -50.89 -54.76 -46.93
N ASP A 148 -50.60 -55.20 -45.72
CA ASP A 148 -51.56 -55.30 -44.60
C ASP A 148 -51.61 -54.08 -43.68
N GLY A 149 -50.93 -52.97 -44.12
CA GLY A 149 -50.83 -51.71 -43.34
C GLY A 149 -49.39 -51.43 -42.79
N THR A 150 -49.29 -50.41 -41.96
CA THR A 150 -48.01 -50.01 -41.41
C THR A 150 -47.61 -50.88 -40.23
N TRP A 151 -46.56 -51.67 -40.34
CA TRP A 151 -45.91 -52.39 -39.24
C TRP A 151 -44.77 -51.53 -38.69
N VAL A 152 -44.13 -51.97 -37.58
CA VAL A 152 -43.06 -51.22 -36.91
C VAL A 152 -41.88 -52.14 -36.68
N VAL A 153 -40.70 -51.72 -37.19
CA VAL A 153 -39.42 -52.30 -36.82
C VAL A 153 -38.85 -51.51 -35.64
N ARG A 154 -38.71 -52.12 -34.47
CA ARG A 154 -38.19 -51.47 -33.28
C ARG A 154 -36.86 -52.08 -32.93
N ALA A 155 -35.82 -51.28 -32.98
CA ALA A 155 -34.46 -51.60 -32.45
C ALA A 155 -34.27 -51.03 -31.03
N ALA A 156 -33.59 -51.76 -30.18
CA ALA A 156 -33.28 -51.27 -28.85
C ALA A 156 -31.88 -51.73 -28.41
N ARG A 157 -31.24 -50.88 -27.61
CA ARG A 157 -29.91 -51.19 -27.01
C ARG A 157 -29.89 -50.75 -25.55
N SER A 158 -29.18 -51.54 -24.71
CA SER A 158 -29.00 -51.21 -23.29
C SER A 158 -28.07 -50.00 -23.13
N LEU A 159 -28.46 -49.08 -22.25
CA LEU A 159 -27.63 -47.95 -21.81
C LEU A 159 -26.77 -48.29 -20.61
N THR A 160 -26.90 -49.52 -20.00
CA THR A 160 -26.16 -49.89 -18.77
C THR A 160 -24.66 -49.80 -18.93
N ALA A 161 -24.10 -50.32 -20.04
CA ALA A 161 -22.67 -50.27 -20.27
C ALA A 161 -22.15 -48.82 -20.41
N ILE A 162 -22.96 -47.93 -21.00
CA ILE A 162 -22.59 -46.49 -21.11
C ILE A 162 -22.67 -45.83 -19.74
N ASP A 163 -23.76 -46.11 -18.98
CA ASP A 163 -23.91 -45.53 -17.65
C ASP A 163 -22.83 -46.03 -16.66
N GLU A 164 -22.38 -47.28 -16.78
CA GLU A 164 -21.26 -47.82 -16.00
C GLU A 164 -19.90 -47.17 -16.38
N LEU A 165 -19.57 -47.04 -17.65
CA LEU A 165 -18.37 -46.34 -18.12
C LEU A 165 -18.37 -44.86 -17.68
N LEU A 166 -19.51 -44.22 -17.83
CA LEU A 166 -19.64 -42.83 -17.40
C LEU A 166 -19.44 -42.71 -15.88
N ARG A 167 -20.04 -43.65 -15.10
CA ARG A 167 -19.88 -43.66 -13.64
C ARG A 167 -18.39 -43.83 -13.24
N GLU A 168 -17.67 -44.70 -13.89
CA GLU A 168 -16.22 -44.89 -13.62
C GLU A 168 -15.42 -43.63 -13.94
N VAL A 169 -15.67 -43.00 -15.11
CA VAL A 169 -15.04 -41.73 -15.50
C VAL A 169 -15.34 -40.61 -14.51
N PHE A 170 -16.63 -40.54 -14.07
CA PHE A 170 -17.02 -39.53 -13.07
C PHE A 170 -16.38 -39.75 -11.71
N GLN A 171 -16.28 -40.98 -11.24
CA GLN A 171 -15.58 -41.25 -9.98
C GLN A 171 -14.13 -40.83 -10.03
N LYS A 172 -13.42 -41.08 -11.16
CA LYS A 172 -12.04 -40.64 -11.36
C LYS A 172 -11.92 -39.11 -11.44
N LEU A 173 -12.79 -38.45 -12.19
CA LEU A 173 -12.82 -36.99 -12.29
C LEU A 173 -13.12 -36.32 -10.94
N PHE A 174 -14.09 -36.87 -10.19
CA PHE A 174 -14.42 -36.39 -8.85
C PHE A 174 -13.24 -36.54 -7.88
N ALA A 175 -12.57 -37.69 -7.90
CA ALA A 175 -11.38 -37.92 -7.05
C ALA A 175 -10.24 -36.93 -7.38
N VAL A 176 -9.96 -36.71 -8.67
CA VAL A 176 -8.98 -35.70 -9.10
C VAL A 176 -9.38 -34.30 -8.66
N SER A 177 -10.64 -33.96 -8.78
CA SER A 177 -11.18 -32.65 -8.36
C SER A 177 -11.02 -32.42 -6.85
N VAL A 178 -11.32 -33.42 -6.04
CA VAL A 178 -11.13 -33.38 -4.58
C VAL A 178 -9.64 -33.21 -4.22
N LEU A 179 -8.76 -33.97 -4.90
CA LEU A 179 -7.31 -33.87 -4.68
C LEU A 179 -6.80 -32.46 -5.02
N LEU A 180 -7.24 -31.89 -6.14
CA LEU A 180 -6.86 -30.53 -6.56
C LEU A 180 -7.30 -29.49 -5.54
N VAL A 181 -8.55 -29.57 -5.07
CA VAL A 181 -9.08 -28.66 -4.05
C VAL A 181 -8.29 -28.79 -2.75
N LEU A 182 -7.97 -30.02 -2.33
CA LEU A 182 -7.15 -30.26 -1.15
C LEU A 182 -5.74 -29.64 -1.30
N ALA A 183 -5.11 -29.83 -2.46
CA ALA A 183 -3.80 -29.24 -2.75
C ALA A 183 -3.83 -27.71 -2.69
N VAL A 184 -4.82 -27.08 -3.33
CA VAL A 184 -5.02 -25.62 -3.28
C VAL A 184 -5.27 -25.15 -1.84
N PHE A 185 -6.09 -25.88 -1.09
CA PHE A 185 -6.35 -25.60 0.33
C PHE A 185 -5.05 -25.62 1.17
N LEU A 186 -4.24 -26.65 1.02
CA LEU A 186 -2.98 -26.79 1.78
C LEU A 186 -1.98 -25.67 1.44
N VAL A 187 -1.81 -25.37 0.16
CA VAL A 187 -0.92 -24.27 -0.29
C VAL A 187 -1.40 -22.94 0.25
N SER A 188 -2.67 -22.64 0.10
CA SER A 188 -3.25 -21.39 0.58
C SER A 188 -3.21 -21.27 2.10
N PHE A 189 -3.43 -22.37 2.83
CA PHE A 189 -3.32 -22.41 4.30
C PHE A 189 -1.86 -22.16 4.76
N TYR A 190 -0.90 -22.72 4.06
CA TYR A 190 0.51 -22.47 4.30
C TYR A 190 0.88 -20.99 4.10
N LEU A 191 0.46 -20.40 2.97
CA LEU A 191 0.68 -18.99 2.68
C LEU A 191 0.00 -18.07 3.72
N PHE A 192 -1.22 -18.40 4.10
CA PHE A 192 -1.94 -17.66 5.15
C PHE A 192 -1.19 -17.65 6.48
N ARG A 193 -0.65 -18.81 6.90
CA ARG A 193 0.17 -18.91 8.11
C ARG A 193 1.49 -18.14 8.01
N LYS A 194 2.07 -17.98 6.82
CA LYS A 194 3.31 -17.20 6.64
C LYS A 194 3.10 -15.69 6.56
N ILE A 195 1.94 -15.24 6.07
CA ILE A 195 1.69 -13.81 5.79
C ILE A 195 0.95 -13.13 6.94
N ASN A 196 -0.03 -13.79 7.53
CA ASN A 196 -0.92 -13.15 8.51
C ASN A 196 -0.25 -12.73 9.83
N PRO A 197 0.58 -13.58 10.49
CA PRO A 197 1.25 -13.19 11.74
C PRO A 197 2.18 -11.98 11.58
N PRO A 198 3.09 -11.91 10.58
CA PRO A 198 3.91 -10.72 10.33
C PRO A 198 3.10 -9.44 10.15
N LEU A 199 2.01 -9.48 9.38
CA LEU A 199 1.14 -8.30 9.18
C LEU A 199 0.50 -7.84 10.50
N TYR A 200 0.11 -8.77 11.36
CA TYR A 200 -0.41 -8.46 12.68
C TYR A 200 0.65 -7.80 13.56
N GLU A 201 1.89 -8.30 13.56
CA GLU A 201 3.02 -7.71 14.30
C GLU A 201 3.38 -6.31 13.80
N ILE A 202 3.38 -6.10 12.48
CA ILE A 202 3.60 -4.78 11.87
C ILE A 202 2.50 -3.80 12.32
N ARG A 203 1.24 -4.23 12.31
CA ARG A 203 0.13 -3.41 12.82
C ARG A 203 0.34 -3.01 14.28
N GLN A 204 0.70 -3.97 15.14
CA GLN A 204 0.99 -3.68 16.55
C GLN A 204 2.19 -2.75 16.71
N GLY A 205 3.23 -2.93 15.89
CA GLY A 205 4.38 -2.03 15.84
C GLY A 205 3.98 -0.60 15.47
N ALA A 206 3.15 -0.45 14.42
CA ALA A 206 2.61 0.85 14.03
C ALA A 206 1.80 1.52 15.15
N GLU A 207 0.96 0.76 15.87
CA GLU A 207 0.18 1.25 17.00
C GLU A 207 1.09 1.68 18.17
N ARG A 208 2.22 0.98 18.42
CA ARG A 208 3.24 1.38 19.41
C ARG A 208 3.97 2.66 18.99
N PHE A 209 4.44 2.74 17.74
CA PHE A 209 5.10 3.94 17.23
C PHE A 209 4.18 5.17 17.29
N ALA A 210 2.88 4.99 17.05
CA ALA A 210 1.89 6.07 17.21
C ALA A 210 1.71 6.54 18.66
N ARG A 211 2.07 5.70 19.67
CA ARG A 211 2.09 6.08 21.08
C ARG A 211 3.43 6.64 21.55
N GLY A 212 4.42 6.74 20.66
CA GLY A 212 5.76 7.22 20.98
C GLY A 212 6.67 6.15 21.59
N GLU A 213 6.34 4.87 21.45
CA GLU A 213 7.15 3.75 21.92
C GLU A 213 8.09 3.28 20.81
N PHE A 214 9.27 3.91 20.64
CA PHE A 214 10.19 3.67 19.53
C PHE A 214 11.33 2.70 19.84
N ASP A 215 11.46 2.26 21.09
CA ASP A 215 12.55 1.43 21.63
C ASP A 215 12.59 0.02 21.03
N ARG A 216 11.44 -0.50 20.55
CA ARG A 216 11.31 -1.85 20.07
C ARG A 216 11.08 -1.90 18.55
N LYS A 217 12.13 -2.25 17.80
CA LYS A 217 12.08 -2.41 16.35
C LYS A 217 11.25 -3.64 15.93
N LEU A 218 10.68 -3.55 14.73
CA LEU A 218 10.08 -4.69 14.05
C LEU A 218 11.19 -5.64 13.58
N PRO A 219 11.01 -6.98 13.72
CA PRO A 219 11.99 -7.96 13.28
C PRO A 219 12.11 -8.01 11.76
N ASP A 220 13.12 -8.73 11.29
CA ASP A 220 13.23 -9.10 9.88
C ASP A 220 12.33 -10.31 9.57
N TYR A 221 11.65 -10.29 8.43
CA TYR A 221 10.69 -11.32 8.03
C TYR A 221 11.20 -12.10 6.81
N GLN A 222 10.77 -13.37 6.69
CA GLN A 222 11.15 -14.23 5.57
C GLN A 222 10.58 -13.81 4.22
N VAL A 223 9.44 -13.12 4.21
CA VAL A 223 8.80 -12.61 3.00
C VAL A 223 9.39 -11.25 2.70
N LYS A 224 10.02 -11.11 1.53
CA LYS A 224 10.78 -9.93 1.13
C LYS A 224 9.97 -8.64 1.25
N GLU A 225 8.77 -8.61 0.70
CA GLU A 225 7.90 -7.43 0.69
C GLU A 225 7.47 -7.00 2.11
N ILE A 226 7.29 -7.97 2.99
CA ILE A 226 6.96 -7.73 4.40
C ILE A 226 8.19 -7.20 5.15
N SER A 227 9.37 -7.73 4.86
CA SER A 227 10.62 -7.25 5.45
C SER A 227 10.97 -5.83 5.00
N GLU A 228 10.79 -5.52 3.71
CA GLU A 228 10.96 -4.16 3.19
C GLU A 228 10.01 -3.16 3.87
N LEU A 229 8.74 -3.54 4.08
CA LEU A 229 7.77 -2.72 4.80
C LEU A 229 8.19 -2.51 6.27
N ALA A 230 8.62 -3.57 6.95
CA ALA A 230 9.08 -3.49 8.34
C ALA A 230 10.31 -2.57 8.48
N ASN A 231 11.26 -2.68 7.54
CA ASN A 231 12.44 -1.82 7.49
C ASN A 231 12.10 -0.35 7.26
N ALA A 232 11.19 -0.05 6.32
CA ALA A 232 10.70 1.31 6.10
C ALA A 232 10.04 1.89 7.35
N MET A 233 9.23 1.09 8.05
CA MET A 233 8.61 1.50 9.32
C MET A 233 9.64 1.71 10.44
N ASN A 234 10.66 0.87 10.54
CA ASN A 234 11.75 1.06 11.50
C ASN A 234 12.53 2.35 11.23
N GLN A 235 12.80 2.68 9.96
CA GLN A 235 13.45 3.94 9.59
C GLN A 235 12.56 5.15 9.96
N MET A 236 11.27 5.06 9.71
CA MET A 236 10.31 6.09 10.13
C MET A 236 10.29 6.25 11.66
N ALA A 237 10.29 5.15 12.42
CA ALA A 237 10.32 5.17 13.88
C ALA A 237 11.58 5.87 14.40
N VAL A 238 12.75 5.57 13.85
CA VAL A 238 14.03 6.22 14.22
C VAL A 238 13.96 7.73 13.95
N LYS A 239 13.38 8.14 12.81
CA LYS A 239 13.25 9.55 12.48
C LYS A 239 12.28 10.27 13.40
N LEU A 240 11.15 9.63 13.74
CA LEU A 240 10.16 10.18 14.68
C LEU A 240 10.74 10.31 16.10
N ASP A 241 11.46 9.29 16.57
CA ASP A 241 12.15 9.34 17.87
C ASP A 241 13.16 10.49 17.95
N SER A 242 13.96 10.64 16.89
CA SER A 242 14.91 11.76 16.80
C SER A 242 14.20 13.13 16.84
N LEU A 243 13.10 13.28 16.10
CA LEU A 243 12.30 14.53 16.11
C LEU A 243 11.67 14.80 17.47
N GLU A 244 11.13 13.77 18.14
CA GLU A 244 10.53 13.91 19.46
C GLU A 244 11.59 14.27 20.53
N ASN A 245 12.78 13.68 20.45
CA ASN A 245 13.90 14.01 21.35
C ASN A 245 14.37 15.46 21.13
N LEU A 246 14.53 15.89 19.87
CA LEU A 246 14.85 17.29 19.54
C LEU A 246 13.78 18.25 20.07
N ARG A 247 12.51 17.90 19.95
CA ARG A 247 11.40 18.70 20.49
C ARG A 247 11.44 18.79 22.01
N ARG A 248 11.69 17.66 22.71
CA ARG A 248 11.80 17.64 24.18
C ARG A 248 12.96 18.48 24.65
N GLU A 249 14.14 18.33 24.00
CA GLU A 249 15.31 19.12 24.32
C GLU A 249 15.08 20.62 24.09
N PHE A 250 14.41 20.97 22.98
CA PHE A 250 14.04 22.37 22.71
C PHE A 250 13.17 22.95 23.83
N VAL A 251 12.06 22.25 24.23
CA VAL A 251 11.16 22.74 25.30
C VAL A 251 11.90 22.87 26.63
N ALA A 252 12.75 21.90 26.96
CA ALA A 252 13.56 21.94 28.17
C ALA A 252 14.52 23.13 28.20
N ASN A 253 15.23 23.37 27.07
CA ASN A 253 16.18 24.48 26.92
C ASN A 253 15.46 25.85 26.97
N VAL A 254 14.34 26.01 26.28
CA VAL A 254 13.50 27.23 26.37
C VAL A 254 13.09 27.51 27.81
N SER A 255 12.56 26.50 28.47
CA SER A 255 12.13 26.65 29.89
C SER A 255 13.25 27.08 30.79
N HIS A 256 14.45 26.52 30.60
CA HIS A 256 15.61 26.87 31.39
C HIS A 256 16.12 28.29 31.11
N GLU A 257 16.21 28.70 29.84
CA GLU A 257 16.70 30.03 29.44
C GLU A 257 15.70 31.15 29.81
N LEU A 258 14.38 30.87 29.85
CA LEU A 258 13.38 31.82 30.32
C LEU A 258 13.36 31.90 31.87
N LYS A 259 13.52 30.77 32.60
CA LYS A 259 13.45 30.75 34.05
C LYS A 259 14.55 31.57 34.71
N THR A 260 15.77 31.55 34.13
CA THR A 260 16.94 32.24 34.69
C THR A 260 16.72 33.76 34.83
N PRO A 261 16.40 34.53 33.78
CA PRO A 261 16.18 35.96 33.88
C PRO A 261 14.96 36.29 34.77
N VAL A 262 13.89 35.52 34.70
CA VAL A 262 12.70 35.70 35.57
C VAL A 262 13.06 35.56 37.03
N THR A 263 13.85 34.52 37.41
CA THR A 263 14.29 34.34 38.81
C THR A 263 15.19 35.49 39.29
N THR A 264 16.06 36.00 38.38
CA THR A 264 16.93 37.14 38.68
C THR A 264 16.12 38.41 38.89
N ILE A 265 15.17 38.73 37.97
CA ILE A 265 14.26 39.87 38.12
C ILE A 265 13.51 39.80 39.45
N LYS A 266 12.91 38.63 39.74
CA LYS A 266 12.18 38.42 41.00
C LYS A 266 13.05 38.64 42.21
N GLY A 267 14.25 38.03 42.25
CA GLY A 267 15.16 38.17 43.42
C GLY A 267 15.59 39.61 43.68
N PHE A 268 15.96 40.38 42.62
CA PHE A 268 16.33 41.78 42.83
C PHE A 268 15.13 42.69 43.14
N ALA A 269 13.94 42.38 42.63
CA ALA A 269 12.70 43.06 43.00
C ALA A 269 12.37 42.81 44.48
N GLU A 270 12.50 41.56 44.99
CA GLU A 270 12.33 41.22 46.41
C GLU A 270 13.36 41.95 47.28
N THR A 271 14.65 41.95 46.92
CA THR A 271 15.72 42.69 47.62
C THR A 271 15.42 44.18 47.72
N LEU A 272 14.92 44.78 46.65
CA LEU A 272 14.50 46.20 46.66
C LEU A 272 13.32 46.45 47.63
N LEU A 273 12.35 45.52 47.66
CA LEU A 273 11.21 45.61 48.58
C LEU A 273 11.57 45.45 50.07
N GLU A 274 12.61 44.63 50.32
CA GLU A 274 13.12 44.35 51.69
C GLU A 274 13.99 45.48 52.27
N GLY A 275 14.21 46.57 51.54
CA GLY A 275 14.84 47.79 52.09
C GLY A 275 16.00 48.35 51.22
N ALA A 276 16.50 47.63 50.24
CA ALA A 276 17.57 48.13 49.37
C ALA A 276 17.15 49.35 48.50
N LYS A 277 15.84 49.63 48.40
CA LYS A 277 15.30 50.83 47.77
C LYS A 277 15.62 52.13 48.47
N ASP A 278 16.02 52.07 49.75
CA ASP A 278 16.32 53.26 50.58
C ASP A 278 17.74 53.79 50.31
N ASP A 279 18.61 52.99 49.66
CA ASP A 279 19.92 53.43 49.17
C ASP A 279 19.83 53.73 47.65
N PRO A 280 20.06 55.02 47.25
CA PRO A 280 19.97 55.40 45.82
C PRO A 280 20.94 54.65 44.91
N ALA A 281 22.13 54.31 45.40
CA ALA A 281 23.13 53.60 44.60
C ALA A 281 22.74 52.15 44.36
N ASP A 282 22.20 51.44 45.36
CA ASP A 282 21.67 50.09 45.24
C ASP A 282 20.40 50.06 44.44
N LEU A 283 19.50 51.08 44.57
CA LEU A 283 18.30 51.21 43.79
C LEU A 283 18.62 51.30 42.27
N GLU A 284 19.51 52.19 41.88
CA GLU A 284 19.93 52.35 40.46
C GLU A 284 20.57 51.07 39.91
N ARG A 285 21.49 50.47 40.70
CA ARG A 285 22.17 49.23 40.36
C ARG A 285 21.22 48.08 40.13
N PHE A 286 20.29 47.83 41.07
CA PHE A 286 19.38 46.70 40.99
C PHE A 286 18.29 46.90 39.94
N LEU A 287 17.75 48.13 39.74
CA LEU A 287 16.87 48.45 38.65
C LEU A 287 17.58 48.25 37.28
N GLY A 288 18.83 48.65 37.17
CA GLY A 288 19.62 48.42 35.98
C GLY A 288 19.85 46.93 35.67
N ILE A 289 19.93 46.06 36.70
CA ILE A 289 19.99 44.59 36.53
C ILE A 289 18.61 44.07 36.05
N VAL A 290 17.54 44.52 36.69
CA VAL A 290 16.17 44.13 36.32
C VAL A 290 15.88 44.49 34.84
N SER A 291 16.20 45.73 34.47
CA SER A 291 16.02 46.20 33.08
C SER A 291 16.79 45.32 32.06
N ARG A 292 18.09 45.10 32.28
CA ARG A 292 18.89 44.21 31.42
C ARG A 292 18.38 42.80 31.32
N GLN A 293 17.77 42.24 32.40
CA GLN A 293 17.20 40.90 32.36
C GLN A 293 15.85 40.89 31.61
N ALA A 294 15.08 41.97 31.70
CA ALA A 294 13.85 42.14 30.93
C ALA A 294 14.15 42.27 29.42
N ASP A 295 15.16 43.11 29.05
CA ASP A 295 15.60 43.21 27.65
C ASP A 295 16.05 41.85 27.10
N ARG A 296 16.86 41.13 27.88
CA ARG A 296 17.28 39.77 27.47
C ARG A 296 16.10 38.79 27.30
N LEU A 297 15.07 38.89 28.13
CA LEU A 297 13.87 38.06 28.00
C LEU A 297 13.12 38.36 26.71
N THR A 298 13.04 39.65 26.35
CA THR A 298 12.47 40.11 25.09
C THR A 298 13.25 39.55 23.90
N ASP A 299 14.58 39.66 23.91
CA ASP A 299 15.45 39.07 22.87
C ASP A 299 15.21 37.57 22.67
N ILE A 300 15.10 36.80 23.77
CA ILE A 300 14.82 35.36 23.70
C ILE A 300 13.44 35.10 23.07
N ILE A 301 12.42 35.86 23.43
CA ILE A 301 11.05 35.70 22.90
C ILE A 301 11.03 36.02 21.39
N ASP A 302 11.67 37.12 20.97
CA ASP A 302 11.72 37.54 19.56
C ASP A 302 12.50 36.54 18.71
N ASP A 303 13.63 36.01 19.21
CA ASP A 303 14.37 34.93 18.58
C ASP A 303 13.51 33.67 18.41
N LEU A 304 12.72 33.28 19.43
CA LEU A 304 11.85 32.12 19.37
C LEU A 304 10.70 32.31 18.38
N LEU A 305 10.07 33.50 18.36
CA LEU A 305 9.00 33.84 17.41
C LEU A 305 9.52 33.83 15.97
N THR A 306 10.71 34.39 15.74
CA THR A 306 11.38 34.36 14.43
C THR A 306 11.65 32.94 13.98
N LEU A 307 12.24 32.13 14.85
CA LEU A 307 12.52 30.71 14.54
C LEU A 307 11.24 29.93 14.25
N SER A 308 10.20 30.13 15.05
CA SER A 308 8.88 29.49 14.86
C SER A 308 8.26 29.86 13.52
N ARG A 309 8.34 31.13 13.09
CA ARG A 309 7.83 31.58 11.78
C ARG A 309 8.61 30.92 10.64
N LEU A 310 9.94 30.91 10.71
CA LEU A 310 10.81 30.31 9.69
C LEU A 310 10.66 28.79 9.54
N GLU A 311 10.18 28.09 10.60
CA GLU A 311 10.01 26.64 10.59
C GLU A 311 8.61 26.18 10.20
N SER A 312 7.57 26.99 10.45
CA SER A 312 6.17 26.54 10.40
C SER A 312 5.45 26.87 9.11
N ALA A 313 5.88 27.87 8.36
CA ALA A 313 5.13 28.35 7.20
C ALA A 313 5.76 27.89 5.88
N PRO A 314 4.94 27.65 4.84
CA PRO A 314 5.44 27.43 3.48
C PRO A 314 6.33 28.61 3.06
N LEU A 315 7.45 28.31 2.42
CA LEU A 315 8.44 29.31 1.93
C LEU A 315 7.80 30.52 1.21
N SER A 316 6.71 30.28 0.47
CA SER A 316 5.98 31.30 -0.29
C SER A 316 5.19 32.30 0.58
N GLU A 317 4.91 31.99 1.86
CA GLU A 317 4.14 32.85 2.76
C GLU A 317 5.05 33.65 3.73
N VAL A 318 6.32 33.23 3.88
CA VAL A 318 7.28 33.79 4.84
C VAL A 318 8.20 34.81 4.18
N LEU A 319 8.50 34.66 2.88
CA LEU A 319 9.52 35.42 2.17
C LEU A 319 8.90 36.51 1.32
N ALA A 320 9.23 37.78 1.64
CA ALA A 320 9.02 38.93 0.76
C ALA A 320 10.30 39.15 -0.10
N LEU A 321 10.50 38.21 -1.06
CA LEU A 321 11.68 38.28 -1.94
C LEU A 321 11.58 39.45 -2.91
N ASP A 322 12.57 40.32 -2.91
CA ASP A 322 12.72 41.38 -3.89
C ASP A 322 14.22 41.61 -4.21
N TRP A 323 14.48 42.37 -5.27
CA TRP A 323 15.85 42.71 -5.70
C TRP A 323 16.38 43.90 -4.93
N HIS A 324 17.40 43.65 -4.09
CA HIS A 324 18.07 44.67 -3.28
C HIS A 324 19.55 44.81 -3.62
N ASP A 325 20.12 45.97 -3.31
CA ASP A 325 21.58 46.13 -3.31
C ASP A 325 22.17 45.62 -1.98
N LEU A 326 23.01 44.59 -2.07
CA LEU A 326 23.63 43.98 -0.91
C LEU A 326 24.50 44.98 -0.15
N CYS A 327 25.19 45.93 -0.86
CA CYS A 327 26.05 46.90 -0.23
C CYS A 327 25.26 47.85 0.67
N GLU A 328 24.05 48.23 0.25
CA GLU A 328 23.13 49.04 1.07
C GLU A 328 22.71 48.30 2.34
N ILE A 329 22.31 47.00 2.20
CA ILE A 329 21.94 46.14 3.35
C ILE A 329 23.12 46.06 4.33
N LEU A 330 24.33 45.82 3.86
CA LEU A 330 25.49 45.67 4.74
C LEU A 330 25.87 46.97 5.47
N GLU A 331 25.73 48.15 4.84
CA GLU A 331 25.92 49.42 5.54
C GLU A 331 24.85 49.68 6.59
N LEU A 332 23.56 49.33 6.33
CA LEU A 332 22.50 49.40 7.35
C LEU A 332 22.79 48.46 8.53
N CYS A 333 23.30 47.23 8.26
CA CYS A 333 23.73 46.32 9.33
C CYS A 333 24.86 46.88 10.17
N LYS A 334 25.82 47.54 9.55
CA LYS A 334 26.91 48.23 10.24
C LYS A 334 26.40 49.34 11.13
N GLU A 335 25.52 50.23 10.60
CA GLU A 335 24.91 51.31 11.38
C GLU A 335 24.17 50.78 12.61
N ALA A 336 23.39 49.70 12.45
CA ALA A 336 22.66 49.04 13.53
C ALA A 336 23.58 48.46 14.62
N CYS A 337 24.79 48.08 14.30
CA CYS A 337 25.78 47.49 15.22
C CYS A 337 26.84 48.49 15.71
N GLN A 338 26.94 49.72 15.14
CA GLN A 338 28.00 50.65 15.40
C GLN A 338 28.11 51.05 16.87
N SER A 339 27.04 51.39 17.53
CA SER A 339 27.03 51.74 18.96
C SER A 339 27.60 50.61 19.86
N ARG A 340 27.30 49.35 19.53
CA ARG A 340 27.85 48.18 20.26
C ARG A 340 29.35 47.98 20.00
N ALA A 341 29.80 48.23 18.78
CA ALA A 341 31.22 48.20 18.43
C ALA A 341 32.02 49.31 19.13
N ASP A 342 31.48 50.56 19.14
CA ASP A 342 32.09 51.71 19.79
C ASP A 342 32.22 51.51 21.30
N ASN A 343 31.18 50.98 21.96
CA ASN A 343 31.22 50.65 23.38
C ASN A 343 32.34 49.69 23.77
N LYS A 344 32.84 48.90 22.82
CA LYS A 344 33.92 47.94 22.99
C LYS A 344 35.22 48.34 22.30
N ALA A 345 35.26 49.55 21.76
CA ALA A 345 36.37 50.08 20.96
C ALA A 345 36.76 49.14 19.79
N ILE A 346 35.81 48.48 19.17
CA ILE A 346 35.99 47.59 18.00
C ILE A 346 35.78 48.41 16.73
N ILE A 347 36.72 48.26 15.77
CA ILE A 347 36.59 48.87 14.44
C ILE A 347 35.70 47.99 13.56
N LEU A 348 34.47 48.48 13.23
CA LEU A 348 33.56 47.75 12.32
C LEU A 348 33.71 48.28 10.90
N ARG A 349 34.15 47.43 9.99
CA ARG A 349 34.40 47.79 8.58
C ARG A 349 33.57 46.94 7.61
N VAL A 350 32.93 47.59 6.66
CA VAL A 350 32.25 46.95 5.52
C VAL A 350 33.10 47.12 4.27
N ASP A 351 33.37 46.05 3.53
CA ASP A 351 34.11 46.06 2.26
C ASP A 351 33.19 45.46 1.16
N CYS A 352 32.45 46.35 0.51
CA CYS A 352 31.59 46.03 -0.61
C CYS A 352 31.98 46.94 -1.79
N ARG A 353 32.78 46.39 -2.73
CA ARG A 353 33.47 47.22 -3.76
C ARG A 353 32.63 47.57 -4.98
N SER A 354 31.50 46.91 -5.20
CA SER A 354 30.63 47.12 -6.35
C SER A 354 29.19 46.83 -5.94
N PRO A 355 28.18 47.51 -6.48
CA PRO A 355 26.78 47.18 -6.26
C PRO A 355 26.53 45.72 -6.65
N VAL A 356 25.99 44.95 -5.70
CA VAL A 356 25.66 43.54 -5.88
C VAL A 356 24.16 43.36 -5.69
N ARG A 357 23.44 43.05 -6.77
CA ARG A 357 22.01 42.75 -6.67
C ARG A 357 21.78 41.35 -6.21
N VAL A 358 20.93 41.18 -5.19
CA VAL A 358 20.52 39.91 -4.62
C VAL A 358 18.97 39.85 -4.52
N HIS A 359 18.44 38.66 -4.77
CA HIS A 359 16.98 38.41 -4.68
C HIS A 359 16.67 37.80 -3.33
N VAL A 360 16.35 38.64 -2.34
CA VAL A 360 16.24 38.22 -0.92
C VAL A 360 15.11 38.95 -0.20
N ASP A 361 14.71 38.43 0.95
CA ASP A 361 13.97 39.20 1.93
C ASP A 361 14.93 40.11 2.70
N HIS A 362 14.78 41.42 2.51
CA HIS A 362 15.62 42.45 3.10
C HIS A 362 15.73 42.32 4.62
N SER A 363 14.60 42.16 5.30
CA SER A 363 14.51 42.13 6.76
C SER A 363 15.18 40.90 7.35
N LEU A 364 14.97 39.74 6.74
CA LEU A 364 15.57 38.50 7.18
C LEU A 364 17.10 38.47 6.92
N LEU A 365 17.54 38.93 5.74
CA LEU A 365 18.98 38.99 5.45
C LEU A 365 19.70 39.99 6.38
N MET A 366 19.10 41.16 6.63
CA MET A 366 19.57 42.11 7.61
C MET A 366 19.68 41.48 8.99
N GLN A 367 18.65 40.75 9.46
CA GLN A 367 18.65 40.07 10.76
C GLN A 367 19.77 39.02 10.84
N ALA A 368 19.97 38.21 9.79
CA ALA A 368 21.02 37.19 9.77
C ALA A 368 22.41 37.85 9.86
N THR A 369 22.63 38.91 9.11
CA THR A 369 23.93 39.63 9.06
C THR A 369 24.21 40.34 10.38
N VAL A 370 23.21 41.01 10.98
CA VAL A 370 23.29 41.62 12.31
C VAL A 370 23.65 40.60 13.38
N ASN A 371 23.00 39.42 13.36
CA ASN A 371 23.34 38.33 14.29
C ASN A 371 24.79 37.86 14.19
N LEU A 372 25.35 37.79 12.98
CA LEU A 372 26.75 37.44 12.79
C LEU A 372 27.69 38.56 13.28
N ILE A 373 27.40 39.84 12.95
CA ILE A 373 28.16 40.98 13.40
C ILE A 373 28.15 41.09 14.94
N ASP A 374 27.01 40.93 15.56
CA ASP A 374 26.85 40.93 17.02
C ASP A 374 27.66 39.82 17.69
N ASN A 375 27.65 38.60 17.14
CA ASN A 375 28.49 37.53 17.62
C ASN A 375 29.98 37.90 17.48
N ALA A 376 30.41 38.44 16.35
CA ALA A 376 31.78 38.90 16.14
C ALA A 376 32.21 39.97 17.16
N ILE A 377 31.36 40.98 17.41
CA ILE A 377 31.60 42.02 18.43
C ILE A 377 31.65 41.43 19.86
N LYS A 378 30.72 40.52 20.20
CA LYS A 378 30.62 39.87 21.54
C LYS A 378 31.89 39.10 21.88
N TYR A 379 32.43 38.32 20.94
CA TYR A 379 33.51 37.39 21.20
C TYR A 379 34.91 37.99 20.91
N SER A 380 35.03 39.06 20.11
CA SER A 380 36.29 39.73 19.89
C SER A 380 36.80 40.50 21.13
N PRO A 381 38.10 40.57 21.35
CA PRO A 381 38.70 41.45 22.37
C PRO A 381 38.44 42.93 22.05
N GLU A 382 38.65 43.81 23.04
CA GLU A 382 38.64 45.24 22.80
C GLU A 382 39.78 45.68 21.86
N LYS A 383 39.56 46.76 21.08
CA LYS A 383 40.52 47.36 20.15
C LYS A 383 40.94 46.45 18.99
N THR A 384 40.08 45.53 18.63
CA THR A 384 40.20 44.65 17.45
C THR A 384 39.33 45.12 16.31
N MET A 385 39.35 44.42 15.19
CA MET A 385 38.53 44.72 14.02
C MET A 385 37.54 43.58 13.71
N VAL A 386 36.31 43.97 13.39
CA VAL A 386 35.32 43.10 12.76
C VAL A 386 35.12 43.56 11.32
N LYS A 387 35.33 42.66 10.36
CA LYS A 387 35.25 42.99 8.93
C LYS A 387 34.14 42.21 8.26
N VAL A 388 33.23 42.93 7.59
CA VAL A 388 32.15 42.33 6.75
C VAL A 388 32.57 42.51 5.29
N VAL A 389 32.63 41.42 4.51
CA VAL A 389 33.10 41.43 3.12
C VAL A 389 32.03 40.80 2.23
N ALA A 390 31.61 41.52 1.19
CA ALA A 390 30.79 40.93 0.13
C ALA A 390 31.70 40.42 -1.01
N ARG A 391 31.53 39.16 -1.39
CA ARG A 391 32.21 38.54 -2.54
C ARG A 391 31.20 37.93 -3.47
N VAL A 392 31.47 37.91 -4.76
CA VAL A 392 30.58 37.32 -5.77
C VAL A 392 31.40 36.44 -6.69
N ASP A 393 30.93 35.26 -6.97
CA ASP A 393 31.44 34.41 -8.03
C ASP A 393 30.37 34.14 -9.12
N ALA A 394 30.57 33.11 -9.95
CA ALA A 394 29.65 32.77 -11.03
C ALA A 394 28.27 32.30 -10.54
N SER A 395 28.22 31.67 -9.37
CA SER A 395 27.02 30.93 -8.87
C SER A 395 26.46 31.47 -7.56
N TYR A 396 27.33 32.12 -6.74
CA TYR A 396 26.97 32.50 -5.38
C TYR A 396 27.42 33.92 -5.03
N VAL A 397 26.66 34.49 -4.12
CA VAL A 397 27.04 35.71 -3.39
C VAL A 397 27.45 35.29 -1.98
N TYR A 398 28.58 35.80 -1.49
CA TYR A 398 29.13 35.48 -0.18
C TYR A 398 29.10 36.71 0.71
N ILE A 399 28.66 36.57 1.93
CA ILE A 399 28.74 37.55 2.99
C ILE A 399 29.65 37.00 4.08
N ASP A 400 30.88 37.41 4.12
CA ASP A 400 31.86 36.97 5.12
C ASP A 400 31.89 37.96 6.29
N VAL A 401 31.66 37.46 7.51
CA VAL A 401 31.87 38.24 8.74
C VAL A 401 33.08 37.67 9.46
N ASN A 402 34.16 38.45 9.48
CA ASN A 402 35.43 38.04 10.04
C ASN A 402 35.63 38.72 11.40
N ASP A 403 35.98 37.93 12.43
CA ASP A 403 36.32 38.40 13.77
C ASP A 403 37.75 38.05 14.16
N GLU A 404 38.34 38.84 15.07
CA GLU A 404 39.64 38.59 15.73
C GLU A 404 39.46 38.02 17.14
N GLY A 405 38.46 37.18 17.32
CA GLY A 405 38.13 36.51 18.58
C GLY A 405 39.08 35.37 18.94
N PRO A 406 38.77 34.61 19.99
CA PRO A 406 39.61 33.51 20.44
C PRO A 406 39.61 32.32 19.49
N GLY A 407 38.78 32.32 18.45
CA GLY A 407 38.55 31.17 17.58
C GLY A 407 37.74 30.07 18.25
N ILE A 408 37.41 29.04 17.50
CA ILE A 408 36.51 27.95 17.88
C ILE A 408 37.22 26.63 17.66
N MET A 409 37.16 25.74 18.63
CA MET A 409 37.73 24.38 18.51
C MET A 409 36.88 23.55 17.53
N ASP A 410 37.52 22.72 16.71
CA ASP A 410 36.90 21.91 15.66
C ASP A 410 35.72 21.03 16.17
N VAL A 411 35.80 20.54 17.41
CA VAL A 411 34.74 19.73 18.04
C VAL A 411 33.43 20.50 18.18
N HIS A 412 33.45 21.82 18.24
CA HIS A 412 32.27 22.67 18.38
C HIS A 412 31.67 23.09 17.04
N ILE A 413 32.48 23.14 15.96
CA ILE A 413 32.06 23.64 14.64
C ILE A 413 30.77 22.96 14.12
N PRO A 414 30.60 21.63 14.11
CA PRO A 414 29.41 20.98 13.60
C PRO A 414 28.13 21.34 14.35
N ARG A 415 28.29 21.79 15.61
CA ARG A 415 27.18 22.03 16.55
C ARG A 415 26.82 23.50 16.73
N LEU A 416 27.58 24.43 16.17
CA LEU A 416 27.40 25.88 16.39
C LEU A 416 26.01 26.37 15.96
N PHE A 417 25.42 25.75 14.98
CA PHE A 417 24.09 26.10 14.45
C PHE A 417 22.93 25.33 15.09
N GLU A 418 23.22 24.48 16.12
CA GLU A 418 22.18 23.86 16.95
C GLU A 418 21.55 24.92 17.86
N ARG A 419 20.24 24.81 18.11
CA ARG A 419 19.50 25.72 19.00
C ARG A 419 20.03 25.64 20.43
N PHE A 420 20.24 26.79 21.06
CA PHE A 420 20.77 26.92 22.43
C PHE A 420 22.19 26.38 22.63
N TYR A 421 22.88 26.00 21.53
CA TYR A 421 24.23 25.51 21.65
C TYR A 421 25.21 26.64 21.97
N ARG A 422 26.15 26.38 22.88
CA ARG A 422 27.21 27.30 23.27
C ARG A 422 28.48 26.50 23.56
N ALA A 423 29.58 26.86 22.90
CA ALA A 423 30.89 26.22 23.10
C ALA A 423 31.42 26.42 24.54
N ASP A 424 31.21 27.61 25.13
CA ASP A 424 31.52 27.93 26.53
C ASP A 424 30.27 28.52 27.21
N LYS A 425 29.60 27.69 28.02
CA LYS A 425 28.39 28.08 28.74
C LYS A 425 28.62 29.19 29.80
N ALA A 426 29.78 29.24 30.44
CA ALA A 426 30.06 30.20 31.48
C ALA A 426 30.34 31.61 30.90
N ARG A 427 31.19 31.67 29.89
CA ARG A 427 31.54 32.91 29.20
C ARG A 427 30.37 33.52 28.45
N SER A 428 29.61 32.68 27.71
CA SER A 428 28.45 33.13 26.95
C SER A 428 27.32 33.67 27.82
N ARG A 429 27.12 33.15 29.06
CA ARG A 429 26.13 33.71 30.01
C ARG A 429 26.47 35.14 30.44
N LYS A 430 27.76 35.42 30.68
CA LYS A 430 28.24 36.78 31.06
C LYS A 430 28.06 37.76 29.89
N LEU A 431 28.18 37.29 28.66
CA LEU A 431 28.06 38.10 27.44
C LEU A 431 26.63 38.21 26.91
N GLY A 432 25.61 37.60 27.59
CA GLY A 432 24.19 37.78 27.25
C GLY A 432 23.72 37.06 25.99
N GLY A 433 24.43 36.02 25.50
CA GLY A 433 24.01 35.31 24.30
C GLY A 433 22.77 34.44 24.57
N THR A 434 21.78 34.38 23.64
CA THR A 434 20.61 33.49 23.70
C THR A 434 20.94 32.04 23.26
N GLY A 435 21.93 31.88 22.38
CA GLY A 435 22.25 30.62 21.72
C GLY A 435 21.29 30.28 20.58
N LEU A 436 20.43 31.22 20.17
CA LEU A 436 19.49 31.07 19.06
C LEU A 436 19.97 31.79 17.80
N GLY A 437 20.77 32.87 17.91
CA GLY A 437 21.15 33.72 16.79
C GLY A 437 21.77 32.96 15.62
N LEU A 438 22.72 32.01 15.86
CA LEU A 438 23.35 31.24 14.78
C LEU A 438 22.36 30.23 14.17
N ALA A 439 21.44 29.66 14.95
CA ALA A 439 20.37 28.81 14.43
C ALA A 439 19.42 29.61 13.51
N ILE A 440 19.11 30.86 13.91
CA ILE A 440 18.32 31.79 13.06
C ILE A 440 19.05 32.10 11.76
N VAL A 441 20.35 32.39 11.80
CA VAL A 441 21.19 32.63 10.59
C VAL A 441 21.11 31.44 9.65
N LYS A 442 21.25 30.21 10.16
CA LYS A 442 21.15 28.99 9.36
C LYS A 442 19.77 28.85 8.71
N HIS A 443 18.69 29.09 9.46
CA HIS A 443 17.35 29.02 8.92
C HIS A 443 17.09 30.09 7.85
N ILE A 444 17.54 31.32 8.08
CA ILE A 444 17.43 32.40 7.10
C ILE A 444 18.21 32.06 5.81
N ALA A 445 19.43 31.54 5.93
CA ALA A 445 20.18 31.09 4.75
C ALA A 445 19.43 29.99 3.99
N ASN A 446 18.92 28.98 4.69
CA ASN A 446 18.17 27.87 4.09
C ASN A 446 16.88 28.31 3.37
N VAL A 447 16.10 29.25 3.94
CA VAL A 447 14.88 29.73 3.28
C VAL A 447 15.17 30.53 2.01
N HIS A 448 16.38 31.15 1.94
CA HIS A 448 16.92 31.79 0.73
C HIS A 448 17.62 30.79 -0.21
N GLN A 449 17.48 29.48 -0.01
CA GLN A 449 18.16 28.41 -0.78
C GLN A 449 19.69 28.49 -0.72
N GLY A 450 20.20 29.14 0.31
CA GLY A 450 21.59 29.33 0.59
C GLY A 450 22.12 28.40 1.68
N GLU A 451 23.33 28.65 2.11
CA GLU A 451 24.03 27.92 3.16
C GLU A 451 24.82 28.88 4.07
N VAL A 452 25.10 28.43 5.30
CA VAL A 452 26.03 29.13 6.19
C VAL A 452 27.18 28.20 6.57
N VAL A 453 28.38 28.69 6.42
CA VAL A 453 29.62 27.97 6.76
C VAL A 453 30.47 28.77 7.75
N VAL A 454 31.33 28.08 8.48
CA VAL A 454 32.27 28.73 9.40
C VAL A 454 33.69 28.17 9.21
N THR A 455 34.63 29.03 9.17
CA THR A 455 36.06 28.69 9.21
C THR A 455 36.69 29.40 10.41
N SER A 456 37.31 28.64 11.30
CA SER A 456 37.87 29.20 12.52
C SER A 456 39.18 28.50 12.90
N ARG A 457 40.07 29.24 13.54
CA ARG A 457 41.30 28.70 14.14
C ARG A 457 41.50 29.29 15.53
N VAL A 458 41.69 28.42 16.51
CA VAL A 458 41.91 28.85 17.89
C VAL A 458 43.07 29.86 17.97
N GLY A 459 42.83 30.99 18.60
CA GLY A 459 43.78 32.11 18.72
C GLY A 459 43.88 33.06 17.54
N HIS A 460 43.16 32.82 16.45
CA HIS A 460 43.21 33.62 15.21
C HIS A 460 41.85 34.16 14.76
N GLY A 461 40.77 33.92 15.51
CA GLY A 461 39.43 34.38 15.18
C GLY A 461 38.62 33.41 14.32
N SER A 462 37.48 33.89 13.83
CA SER A 462 36.56 33.12 13.00
C SER A 462 36.05 33.93 11.82
N THR A 463 35.65 33.21 10.78
CA THR A 463 34.92 33.74 9.62
C THR A 463 33.61 32.98 9.46
N PHE A 464 32.51 33.69 9.59
CA PHE A 464 31.18 33.14 9.29
C PHE A 464 30.77 33.66 7.91
N THR A 465 30.38 32.74 7.02
CA THR A 465 30.03 33.06 5.64
C THR A 465 28.61 32.65 5.35
N ILE A 466 27.74 33.57 4.93
CA ILE A 466 26.44 33.27 4.34
C ILE A 466 26.64 33.15 2.82
N LEU A 467 26.22 32.05 2.23
CA LEU A 467 26.21 31.80 0.80
C LEU A 467 24.78 31.92 0.29
N LEU A 468 24.54 32.74 -0.70
CA LEU A 468 23.24 32.91 -1.35
C LEU A 468 23.36 32.59 -2.84
N PRO A 469 22.43 31.86 -3.44
CA PRO A 469 22.42 31.67 -4.89
C PRO A 469 22.22 33.03 -5.59
N LYS A 470 22.84 33.19 -6.77
CA LYS A 470 22.82 34.44 -7.53
C LYS A 470 21.52 34.60 -8.32
#